data_956fdfc4cc9af3b8a58a5abf2f60389d
#
_entry.id   956fdfc4cc9af3b8a58a5abf2f60389d
#
_cell.length_a   1.000
_cell.length_b   1.000
_cell.length_c   1.000
_cell.angle_alpha   90.00
_cell.angle_beta   90.00
_cell.angle_gamma   90.00
#
_symmetry.space_group_name_H-M   'P 1'
#
loop_
_entity.id
_entity.type
_entity.pdbx_description
1 polymer ?
#
loop_
_entity_poly.entity_id
_entity_poly.type
_entity_poly.pdbx_seq_one_letter_code
_entity_poly.pdbx_strand_id
1 'polypeptide(L)'
;MNPVPANIEQQWLQARVQLGDGNMAAAIPFLETAAKAQHPAASFNLGCLHLFALIEPADRVHGISLIEQAAELGHGGAFYQLAMLELGKPGNALDWQYANECLRKSAALKHPPALRSIALHWSRSADESLLETGTLCLEHASRGGDIVSLALLMHRLYLGIGCEKNIPRASAINALLMQSSLNLEPPTTLASPHLAQVDGLPPLPELALPQLQNDAWPINVEVINDSPWIGIADDVISQEESHLIQYLGGPHLNPSVTATPDGERLQVQLRTSFDMVFEEMLEDISLLLIQRRMASVVNTSPAYSEYLQLLRYQNGQQYRPHRDYLPPSLFTSLADGGAGQRDSTVIVYLNDVENGGETQFIELDKKIAPKTGRILAFKNLHSDGSPDARTLHAGLPVSSGSKWIATLWIHQGIFRT
;
A
#
# COMPACT_ATOMS: atom_id res chain seq x y z
N MET A 1 -20.37 1.55 27.48
CA MET A 1 -19.99 0.13 27.61
C MET A 1 -19.73 -0.21 29.05
N ASN A 2 -20.12 -1.39 29.52
CA ASN A 2 -19.70 -1.87 30.84
C ASN A 2 -18.18 -2.11 30.83
N PRO A 3 -17.47 -1.85 31.93
CA PRO A 3 -16.04 -2.11 31.99
C PRO A 3 -15.76 -3.61 31.81
N VAL A 4 -14.71 -3.94 31.06
CA VAL A 4 -14.28 -5.33 30.92
C VAL A 4 -13.89 -5.89 32.30
N PRO A 5 -14.34 -7.09 32.69
CA PRO A 5 -13.95 -7.70 33.96
C PRO A 5 -12.43 -7.87 34.08
N ALA A 6 -11.86 -7.63 35.25
CA ALA A 6 -10.40 -7.63 35.47
C ALA A 6 -9.72 -8.95 35.11
N ASN A 7 -10.40 -10.10 35.30
CA ASN A 7 -9.90 -11.40 34.87
C ASN A 7 -9.81 -11.55 33.35
N ILE A 8 -10.72 -10.92 32.61
CA ILE A 8 -10.73 -10.92 31.13
C ILE A 8 -9.65 -9.99 30.60
N GLU A 9 -9.48 -8.82 31.22
CA GLU A 9 -8.37 -7.93 30.90
C GLU A 9 -7.01 -8.63 31.10
N GLN A 10 -6.87 -9.44 32.16
CA GLN A 10 -5.66 -10.23 32.38
C GLN A 10 -5.42 -11.26 31.28
N GLN A 11 -6.46 -11.93 30.75
CA GLN A 11 -6.35 -12.84 29.61
C GLN A 11 -5.85 -12.09 28.38
N TRP A 12 -6.41 -10.94 28.08
CA TRP A 12 -5.95 -10.10 26.97
C TRP A 12 -4.47 -9.66 27.14
N LEU A 13 -4.06 -9.25 28.33
CA LEU A 13 -2.66 -8.88 28.59
C LEU A 13 -1.70 -10.06 28.40
N GLN A 14 -2.07 -11.27 28.81
CA GLN A 14 -1.29 -12.49 28.55
C GLN A 14 -1.18 -12.76 27.02
N ALA A 15 -2.29 -12.67 26.31
CA ALA A 15 -2.29 -12.81 24.84
C ALA A 15 -1.33 -11.79 24.17
N ARG A 16 -1.39 -10.53 24.60
CA ARG A 16 -0.50 -9.47 24.08
C ARG A 16 0.99 -9.78 24.26
N VAL A 17 1.36 -10.30 25.41
CA VAL A 17 2.77 -10.71 25.67
C VAL A 17 3.17 -11.79 24.69
N GLN A 18 2.35 -12.85 24.54
CA GLN A 18 2.67 -13.95 23.62
C GLN A 18 2.74 -13.49 22.16
N LEU A 19 1.82 -12.59 21.73
CA LEU A 19 1.87 -11.99 20.38
C LEU A 19 3.13 -11.15 20.18
N GLY A 20 3.51 -10.36 21.17
CA GLY A 20 4.74 -9.53 21.16
C GLY A 20 6.01 -10.36 21.05
N ASP A 21 6.03 -11.55 21.62
CA ASP A 21 7.13 -12.51 21.56
C ASP A 21 7.09 -13.39 20.28
N GLY A 22 6.12 -13.16 19.38
CA GLY A 22 5.92 -13.96 18.16
C GLY A 22 5.30 -15.33 18.40
N ASN A 23 4.85 -15.64 19.61
CA ASN A 23 4.30 -16.96 20.01
C ASN A 23 2.78 -17.01 19.75
N MET A 24 2.37 -16.94 18.47
CA MET A 24 0.94 -16.90 18.10
C MET A 24 0.15 -18.09 18.67
N ALA A 25 0.68 -19.32 18.58
CA ALA A 25 0.03 -20.52 19.11
C ALA A 25 -0.24 -20.44 20.62
N ALA A 26 0.68 -19.86 21.39
CA ALA A 26 0.51 -19.67 22.84
C ALA A 26 -0.50 -18.54 23.17
N ALA A 27 -0.72 -17.60 22.27
CA ALA A 27 -1.70 -16.53 22.44
C ALA A 27 -3.15 -16.99 22.28
N ILE A 28 -3.41 -18.00 21.43
CA ILE A 28 -4.76 -18.46 21.06
C ILE A 28 -5.67 -18.73 22.26
N PRO A 29 -5.32 -19.57 23.27
CA PRO A 29 -6.23 -19.88 24.37
C PRO A 29 -6.66 -18.62 25.17
N PHE A 30 -5.75 -17.67 25.32
CA PHE A 30 -6.03 -16.40 26.00
C PHE A 30 -6.95 -15.51 25.16
N LEU A 31 -6.69 -15.44 23.83
CA LEU A 31 -7.54 -14.69 22.90
C LEU A 31 -8.95 -15.28 22.83
N GLU A 32 -9.11 -16.59 22.73
CA GLU A 32 -10.42 -17.26 22.71
C GLU A 32 -11.21 -16.99 23.98
N THR A 33 -10.55 -17.07 25.15
CA THR A 33 -11.21 -16.82 26.43
C THR A 33 -11.69 -15.37 26.51
N ALA A 34 -10.85 -14.40 26.14
CA ALA A 34 -11.20 -13.00 26.15
C ALA A 34 -12.23 -12.64 25.07
N ALA A 35 -12.14 -13.20 23.86
CA ALA A 35 -13.09 -12.95 22.77
C ALA A 35 -14.50 -13.50 23.10
N LYS A 36 -14.59 -14.70 23.70
CA LYS A 36 -15.86 -15.23 24.21
C LYS A 36 -16.51 -14.32 25.27
N ALA A 37 -15.69 -13.62 26.03
CA ALA A 37 -16.14 -12.61 26.99
C ALA A 37 -16.33 -11.22 26.35
N GLN A 38 -16.37 -11.12 25.05
CA GLN A 38 -16.59 -9.88 24.27
C GLN A 38 -15.55 -8.80 24.53
N HIS A 39 -14.28 -9.19 24.68
CA HIS A 39 -13.17 -8.23 24.75
C HIS A 39 -12.82 -7.71 23.34
N PRO A 40 -12.97 -6.40 23.04
CA PRO A 40 -12.87 -5.89 21.67
C PRO A 40 -11.54 -6.21 20.99
N ALA A 41 -10.43 -5.96 21.67
CA ALA A 41 -9.10 -6.18 21.11
C ALA A 41 -8.75 -7.66 20.97
N ALA A 42 -9.26 -8.54 21.84
CA ALA A 42 -9.05 -9.98 21.71
C ALA A 42 -9.83 -10.54 20.51
N SER A 43 -11.11 -10.15 20.35
CA SER A 43 -11.91 -10.52 19.19
C SER A 43 -11.26 -10.05 17.89
N PHE A 44 -10.76 -8.81 17.83
CA PHE A 44 -10.06 -8.28 16.67
C PHE A 44 -8.79 -9.09 16.34
N ASN A 45 -7.91 -9.32 17.32
CA ASN A 45 -6.66 -10.03 17.07
C ASN A 45 -6.89 -11.50 16.67
N LEU A 46 -7.80 -12.21 17.35
CA LEU A 46 -8.16 -13.58 16.97
C LEU A 46 -8.76 -13.60 15.56
N GLY A 47 -9.63 -12.64 15.25
CA GLY A 47 -10.21 -12.45 13.92
C GLY A 47 -9.15 -12.28 12.84
N CYS A 48 -8.13 -11.46 13.07
CA CYS A 48 -7.01 -11.27 12.15
C CYS A 48 -6.16 -12.55 11.97
N LEU A 49 -5.92 -13.31 13.06
CA LEU A 49 -5.19 -14.58 12.96
C LEU A 49 -5.89 -15.58 12.04
N HIS A 50 -7.22 -15.67 12.12
CA HIS A 50 -8.02 -16.50 11.21
C HIS A 50 -8.10 -15.91 9.79
N LEU A 51 -8.33 -14.60 9.67
CA LEU A 51 -8.48 -13.90 8.39
C LEU A 51 -7.26 -14.09 7.50
N PHE A 52 -6.05 -13.90 8.06
CA PHE A 52 -4.78 -13.95 7.34
C PHE A 52 -4.10 -15.33 7.38
N ALA A 53 -4.81 -16.37 7.80
CA ALA A 53 -4.28 -17.73 7.91
C ALA A 53 -2.95 -17.82 8.69
N LEU A 54 -2.83 -17.05 9.77
CA LEU A 54 -1.64 -17.04 10.64
C LEU A 54 -1.66 -18.17 11.68
N ILE A 55 -2.75 -18.93 11.73
CA ILE A 55 -2.96 -20.08 12.62
C ILE A 55 -3.61 -21.23 11.84
N GLU A 56 -3.41 -22.47 12.32
CA GLU A 56 -4.01 -23.67 11.75
C GLU A 56 -4.92 -24.39 12.78
N PRO A 57 -6.16 -24.78 12.40
CA PRO A 57 -6.80 -24.47 11.12
C PRO A 57 -7.26 -23.02 11.04
N ALA A 58 -7.04 -22.40 9.88
CA ALA A 58 -7.59 -21.07 9.62
C ALA A 58 -9.06 -21.16 9.20
N ASP A 59 -9.87 -20.21 9.65
CA ASP A 59 -11.27 -20.06 9.25
C ASP A 59 -11.55 -18.58 8.94
N ARG A 60 -11.47 -18.22 7.66
CA ARG A 60 -11.66 -16.84 7.19
C ARG A 60 -13.04 -16.29 7.54
N VAL A 61 -14.10 -17.14 7.46
CA VAL A 61 -15.48 -16.71 7.76
C VAL A 61 -15.63 -16.41 9.26
N HIS A 62 -15.09 -17.29 10.11
CA HIS A 62 -15.05 -17.05 11.55
C HIS A 62 -14.22 -15.83 11.90
N GLY A 63 -13.07 -15.63 11.23
CA GLY A 63 -12.23 -14.45 11.40
C GLY A 63 -12.97 -13.14 11.12
N ILE A 64 -13.72 -13.06 10.02
CA ILE A 64 -14.55 -11.91 9.67
C ILE A 64 -15.62 -11.67 10.75
N SER A 65 -16.32 -12.72 11.21
CA SER A 65 -17.33 -12.60 12.26
C SER A 65 -16.77 -12.04 13.59
N LEU A 66 -15.54 -12.44 13.96
CA LEU A 66 -14.85 -11.88 15.13
C LEU A 66 -14.46 -10.42 14.95
N ILE A 67 -14.09 -10.00 13.75
CA ILE A 67 -13.78 -8.60 13.42
C ILE A 67 -15.08 -7.76 13.47
N GLU A 68 -16.19 -8.27 12.96
CA GLU A 68 -17.52 -7.64 13.06
C GLU A 68 -17.92 -7.43 14.53
N GLN A 69 -17.78 -8.48 15.35
CA GLN A 69 -18.01 -8.38 16.80
C GLN A 69 -17.13 -7.30 17.44
N ALA A 70 -15.85 -7.26 17.09
CA ALA A 70 -14.93 -6.25 17.63
C ALA A 70 -15.34 -4.82 17.22
N ALA A 71 -15.84 -4.64 16.00
CA ALA A 71 -16.34 -3.34 15.52
C ALA A 71 -17.61 -2.90 16.28
N GLU A 72 -18.56 -3.81 16.52
CA GLU A 72 -19.75 -3.55 17.34
C GLU A 72 -19.37 -3.14 18.77
N LEU A 73 -18.29 -3.69 19.30
CA LEU A 73 -17.70 -3.33 20.60
C LEU A 73 -16.84 -2.05 20.54
N GLY A 74 -16.78 -1.35 19.41
CA GLY A 74 -16.11 -0.07 19.26
C GLY A 74 -14.60 -0.16 19.06
N HIS A 75 -14.08 -1.25 18.50
CA HIS A 75 -12.66 -1.37 18.19
C HIS A 75 -12.29 -0.66 16.88
N GLY A 76 -11.44 0.38 16.93
CA GLY A 76 -11.08 1.20 15.76
C GLY A 76 -10.42 0.39 14.63
N GLY A 77 -9.50 -0.50 14.95
CA GLY A 77 -8.84 -1.37 13.96
C GLY A 77 -9.81 -2.33 13.28
N ALA A 78 -10.88 -2.76 13.97
CA ALA A 78 -11.90 -3.63 13.37
C ALA A 78 -12.70 -2.89 12.29
N PHE A 79 -13.12 -1.65 12.55
CA PHE A 79 -13.74 -0.83 11.50
C PHE A 79 -12.81 -0.59 10.31
N TYR A 80 -11.52 -0.38 10.56
CA TYR A 80 -10.52 -0.25 9.49
C TYR A 80 -10.45 -1.51 8.63
N GLN A 81 -10.37 -2.68 9.28
CA GLN A 81 -10.29 -3.96 8.58
C GLN A 81 -11.56 -4.28 7.79
N LEU A 82 -12.75 -3.91 8.30
CA LEU A 82 -14.01 -4.04 7.55
C LEU A 82 -14.03 -3.14 6.31
N ALA A 83 -13.50 -1.92 6.41
CA ALA A 83 -13.34 -1.05 5.23
C ALA A 83 -12.36 -1.65 4.21
N MET A 84 -11.25 -2.25 4.66
CA MET A 84 -10.28 -2.96 3.81
C MET A 84 -10.93 -4.12 3.07
N LEU A 85 -11.65 -4.99 3.79
CA LEU A 85 -12.38 -6.13 3.22
C LEU A 85 -13.42 -5.67 2.17
N GLU A 86 -14.11 -4.58 2.44
CA GLU A 86 -15.08 -4.02 1.49
C GLU A 86 -14.39 -3.51 0.24
N LEU A 87 -13.32 -2.73 0.38
CA LEU A 87 -12.54 -2.19 -0.74
C LEU A 87 -11.83 -3.26 -1.56
N GLY A 88 -11.53 -4.42 -0.99
CA GLY A 88 -10.94 -5.57 -1.67
C GLY A 88 -11.92 -6.31 -2.59
N LYS A 89 -13.24 -6.10 -2.45
CA LYS A 89 -14.25 -6.76 -3.27
C LYS A 89 -14.14 -6.41 -4.77
N PRO A 90 -14.52 -7.32 -5.67
CA PRO A 90 -14.65 -7.02 -7.09
C PRO A 90 -15.60 -5.84 -7.34
N GLY A 91 -15.34 -5.03 -8.36
CA GLY A 91 -15.92 -3.69 -8.58
C GLY A 91 -17.44 -3.55 -8.39
N ASN A 92 -18.25 -4.49 -8.89
CA ASN A 92 -19.72 -4.40 -8.82
C ASN A 92 -20.32 -4.82 -7.47
N ALA A 93 -19.53 -5.42 -6.57
CA ALA A 93 -19.97 -5.87 -5.25
C ALA A 93 -19.56 -4.91 -4.12
N LEU A 94 -18.91 -3.79 -4.46
CA LEU A 94 -18.35 -2.83 -3.51
C LEU A 94 -19.42 -1.85 -3.02
N ASP A 95 -19.66 -1.82 -1.71
CA ASP A 95 -20.46 -0.81 -1.03
C ASP A 95 -19.60 0.35 -0.52
N TRP A 96 -19.50 1.38 -1.35
CA TRP A 96 -18.73 2.58 -1.01
C TRP A 96 -19.25 3.30 0.24
N GLN A 97 -20.57 3.31 0.47
CA GLN A 97 -21.15 3.94 1.65
C GLN A 97 -20.68 3.22 2.92
N TYR A 98 -20.73 1.91 2.91
CA TYR A 98 -20.26 1.10 4.04
C TYR A 98 -18.76 1.28 4.30
N ALA A 99 -17.92 1.25 3.24
CA ALA A 99 -16.48 1.47 3.37
C ALA A 99 -16.15 2.86 3.95
N ASN A 100 -16.79 3.91 3.45
CA ASN A 100 -16.63 5.29 3.92
C ASN A 100 -17.02 5.42 5.40
N GLU A 101 -18.16 4.84 5.80
CA GLU A 101 -18.64 4.90 7.19
C GLU A 101 -17.73 4.11 8.14
N CYS A 102 -17.24 2.95 7.73
CA CYS A 102 -16.26 2.18 8.50
C CYS A 102 -14.96 2.97 8.69
N LEU A 103 -14.43 3.58 7.63
CA LEU A 103 -13.22 4.40 7.73
C LEU A 103 -13.43 5.61 8.66
N ARG A 104 -14.57 6.31 8.54
CA ARG A 104 -14.92 7.45 9.41
C ARG A 104 -15.02 7.03 10.88
N LYS A 105 -15.70 5.90 11.18
CA LYS A 105 -15.81 5.36 12.55
C LYS A 105 -14.45 4.99 13.12
N SER A 106 -13.61 4.33 12.31
CA SER A 106 -12.23 3.98 12.69
C SER A 106 -11.42 5.23 13.06
N ALA A 107 -11.49 6.27 12.23
CA ALA A 107 -10.78 7.53 12.48
C ALA A 107 -11.31 8.30 13.68
N ALA A 108 -12.64 8.30 13.92
CA ALA A 108 -13.24 8.88 15.12
C ALA A 108 -12.76 8.19 16.41
N LEU A 109 -12.43 6.91 16.34
CA LEU A 109 -11.79 6.13 17.41
C LEU A 109 -10.26 6.32 17.44
N LYS A 110 -9.73 7.26 16.67
CA LYS A 110 -8.30 7.62 16.57
C LYS A 110 -7.40 6.45 16.16
N HIS A 111 -7.89 5.53 15.36
CA HIS A 111 -7.07 4.47 14.79
C HIS A 111 -6.05 5.07 13.80
N PRO A 112 -4.72 4.94 14.05
CA PRO A 112 -3.74 5.70 13.29
C PRO A 112 -3.76 5.46 11.78
N PRO A 113 -3.83 4.21 11.25
CA PRO A 113 -3.95 3.98 9.81
C PRO A 113 -5.18 4.64 9.18
N ALA A 114 -6.32 4.71 9.90
CA ALA A 114 -7.52 5.37 9.38
C ALA A 114 -7.35 6.88 9.26
N LEU A 115 -6.72 7.51 10.25
CA LEU A 115 -6.40 8.93 10.21
C LEU A 115 -5.44 9.26 9.06
N ARG A 116 -4.42 8.41 8.82
CA ARG A 116 -3.50 8.52 7.70
C ARG A 116 -4.25 8.42 6.36
N SER A 117 -5.12 7.42 6.21
CA SER A 117 -5.88 7.22 4.97
C SER A 117 -6.78 8.41 4.64
N ILE A 118 -7.43 9.00 5.65
CA ILE A 118 -8.23 10.23 5.49
C ILE A 118 -7.34 11.40 5.06
N ALA A 119 -6.19 11.59 5.71
CA ALA A 119 -5.26 12.66 5.37
C ALA A 119 -4.76 12.58 3.93
N LEU A 120 -4.46 11.37 3.46
CA LEU A 120 -4.03 11.13 2.08
C LEU A 120 -5.18 11.30 1.08
N HIS A 121 -6.38 10.82 1.39
CA HIS A 121 -7.56 11.04 0.54
C HIS A 121 -7.82 12.53 0.32
N TRP A 122 -7.62 13.36 1.31
CA TRP A 122 -7.78 14.82 1.20
C TRP A 122 -6.54 15.56 0.68
N SER A 123 -5.42 14.89 0.45
CA SER A 123 -4.15 15.52 0.05
C SER A 123 -4.21 16.30 -1.26
N ARG A 124 -5.19 16.00 -2.11
CA ARG A 124 -5.43 16.66 -3.39
C ARG A 124 -6.65 17.60 -3.38
N SER A 125 -7.23 17.83 -2.22
CA SER A 125 -8.37 18.73 -2.10
C SER A 125 -7.98 20.17 -2.41
N ALA A 126 -8.85 20.87 -3.13
CA ALA A 126 -8.75 22.32 -3.28
C ALA A 126 -9.30 23.06 -2.04
N ASP A 127 -9.98 22.36 -1.14
CA ASP A 127 -10.49 22.91 0.13
C ASP A 127 -9.39 22.87 1.18
N GLU A 128 -8.91 24.07 1.55
CA GLU A 128 -7.84 24.23 2.53
C GLU A 128 -8.20 23.67 3.91
N SER A 129 -9.47 23.73 4.28
CA SER A 129 -9.95 23.18 5.55
C SER A 129 -9.81 21.66 5.64
N LEU A 130 -9.95 20.96 4.52
CA LEU A 130 -9.69 19.52 4.43
C LEU A 130 -8.19 19.20 4.50
N LEU A 131 -7.34 20.04 3.89
CA LEU A 131 -5.89 19.91 3.99
C LEU A 131 -5.41 20.12 5.43
N GLU A 132 -5.91 21.16 6.10
CA GLU A 132 -5.62 21.44 7.52
C GLU A 132 -6.08 20.28 8.43
N THR A 133 -7.30 19.81 8.24
CA THR A 133 -7.84 18.66 8.99
C THR A 133 -7.04 17.39 8.71
N GLY A 134 -6.63 17.16 7.46
CA GLY A 134 -5.76 16.05 7.08
C GLY A 134 -4.40 16.12 7.78
N THR A 135 -3.80 17.32 7.88
CA THR A 135 -2.54 17.51 8.62
C THR A 135 -2.72 17.23 10.11
N LEU A 136 -3.83 17.66 10.71
CA LEU A 136 -4.16 17.35 12.09
C LEU A 136 -4.40 15.84 12.30
N CYS A 137 -4.98 15.15 11.32
CA CYS A 137 -5.08 13.68 11.34
C CYS A 137 -3.70 13.01 11.40
N LEU A 138 -2.72 13.47 10.59
CA LEU A 138 -1.35 12.95 10.64
C LEU A 138 -0.68 13.22 12.00
N GLU A 139 -0.93 14.39 12.61
CA GLU A 139 -0.46 14.71 13.96
C GLU A 139 -1.00 13.71 14.99
N HIS A 140 -2.30 13.43 14.98
CA HIS A 140 -2.91 12.47 15.89
C HIS A 140 -2.43 11.04 15.63
N ALA A 141 -2.30 10.63 14.38
CA ALA A 141 -1.82 9.31 14.01
C ALA A 141 -0.37 9.09 14.45
N SER A 142 0.50 10.09 14.25
CA SER A 142 1.91 10.01 14.66
C SER A 142 2.06 9.89 16.18
N ARG A 143 1.23 10.60 16.95
CA ARG A 143 1.18 10.44 18.43
C ARG A 143 0.62 9.09 18.86
N GLY A 144 -0.20 8.46 18.03
CA GLY A 144 -0.67 7.08 18.19
C GLY A 144 0.38 6.03 17.85
N GLY A 145 1.61 6.44 17.47
CA GLY A 145 2.73 5.56 17.16
C GLY A 145 2.88 5.23 15.66
N ASP A 146 2.10 5.86 14.78
CA ASP A 146 2.24 5.65 13.33
C ASP A 146 3.42 6.45 12.77
N ILE A 147 4.54 5.75 12.57
CA ILE A 147 5.78 6.34 12.07
C ILE A 147 5.65 6.81 10.60
N VAL A 148 4.80 6.18 9.81
CA VAL A 148 4.53 6.60 8.42
C VAL A 148 3.79 7.93 8.40
N SER A 149 2.80 8.12 9.28
CA SER A 149 2.15 9.42 9.46
C SER A 149 3.12 10.50 9.93
N LEU A 150 4.08 10.16 10.78
CA LEU A 150 5.13 11.11 11.21
C LEU A 150 6.01 11.55 10.03
N ALA A 151 6.35 10.61 9.13
CA ALA A 151 7.14 10.92 7.94
C ALA A 151 6.34 11.80 6.94
N LEU A 152 5.07 11.52 6.72
CA LEU A 152 4.19 12.35 5.89
C LEU A 152 4.00 13.74 6.49
N LEU A 153 3.81 13.84 7.80
CA LEU A 153 3.72 15.11 8.52
C LEU A 153 5.00 15.96 8.35
N MET A 154 6.17 15.34 8.39
CA MET A 154 7.43 16.01 8.13
C MET A 154 7.43 16.74 6.78
N HIS A 155 6.97 16.07 5.71
CA HIS A 155 6.86 16.69 4.40
C HIS A 155 5.85 17.83 4.37
N ARG A 156 4.68 17.69 5.02
CA ARG A 156 3.70 18.77 5.10
C ARG A 156 4.23 19.99 5.82
N LEU A 157 4.92 19.81 6.94
CA LEU A 157 5.58 20.90 7.66
C LEU A 157 6.70 21.56 6.84
N TYR A 158 7.42 20.81 6.03
CA TYR A 158 8.47 21.32 5.15
C TYR A 158 7.89 22.15 4.00
N LEU A 159 6.79 21.69 3.39
CA LEU A 159 6.16 22.31 2.22
C LEU A 159 5.12 23.38 2.59
N GLY A 160 4.50 23.29 3.77
CA GLY A 160 3.38 24.12 4.19
C GLY A 160 2.05 23.63 3.63
N ILE A 161 1.82 22.31 3.61
CA ILE A 161 0.57 21.70 3.11
C ILE A 161 -0.39 21.58 4.29
N GLY A 162 -1.54 22.29 4.25
CA GLY A 162 -2.52 22.32 5.33
C GLY A 162 -1.95 22.73 6.69
N CYS A 163 -0.89 23.52 6.70
CA CYS A 163 -0.27 24.10 7.89
C CYS A 163 0.75 25.19 7.50
N GLU A 164 1.14 26.03 8.43
CA GLU A 164 2.29 26.90 8.23
C GLU A 164 3.59 26.09 8.09
N LYS A 165 4.50 26.56 7.22
CA LYS A 165 5.83 25.96 7.10
C LYS A 165 6.56 26.02 8.42
N ASN A 166 7.07 24.86 8.85
CA ASN A 166 7.85 24.73 10.08
C ASN A 166 9.10 23.88 9.85
N ILE A 167 10.12 24.50 9.21
CA ILE A 167 11.37 23.84 8.86
C ILE A 167 12.10 23.28 10.09
N PRO A 168 12.21 24.01 11.23
CA PRO A 168 12.85 23.46 12.43
C PRO A 168 12.19 22.18 12.92
N ARG A 169 10.85 22.13 12.96
CA ARG A 169 10.11 20.94 13.37
C ARG A 169 10.24 19.79 12.36
N ALA A 170 10.17 20.09 11.07
CA ALA A 170 10.40 19.10 10.01
C ALA A 170 11.79 18.47 10.13
N SER A 171 12.82 19.31 10.37
CA SER A 171 14.20 18.83 10.58
C SER A 171 14.34 17.93 11.81
N ALA A 172 13.66 18.29 12.91
CA ALA A 172 13.63 17.51 14.13
C ALA A 172 13.03 16.11 13.89
N ILE A 173 11.88 16.07 13.21
CA ILE A 173 11.21 14.80 12.84
C ILE A 173 12.14 13.98 11.91
N ASN A 174 12.76 14.61 10.91
CA ASN A 174 13.68 13.91 10.02
C ASN A 174 14.84 13.25 10.78
N ALA A 175 15.48 13.97 11.73
CA ALA A 175 16.55 13.40 12.54
C ALA A 175 16.10 12.21 13.39
N LEU A 176 14.85 12.21 13.88
CA LEU A 176 14.25 11.08 14.58
C LEU A 176 14.02 9.89 13.62
N LEU A 177 13.48 10.15 12.44
CA LEU A 177 13.17 9.15 11.43
C LEU A 177 14.44 8.48 10.87
N MET A 178 15.54 9.22 10.72
CA MET A 178 16.84 8.67 10.31
C MET A 178 17.41 7.63 11.27
N GLN A 179 16.93 7.58 12.53
CA GLN A 179 17.27 6.55 13.51
C GLN A 179 16.32 5.34 13.45
N SER A 180 15.27 5.44 12.65
CA SER A 180 14.28 4.38 12.47
C SER A 180 14.67 3.44 11.33
N SER A 181 13.95 2.31 11.21
CA SER A 181 14.09 1.37 10.10
C SER A 181 13.48 1.84 8.79
N LEU A 182 12.82 3.01 8.77
CA LEU A 182 12.34 3.61 7.52
C LEU A 182 13.56 4.03 6.69
N ASN A 183 13.75 3.41 5.53
CA ASN A 183 14.80 3.76 4.58
C ASN A 183 14.42 5.08 3.86
N LEU A 184 14.40 6.19 4.62
CA LEU A 184 14.03 7.50 4.12
C LEU A 184 15.17 8.07 3.27
N GLU A 185 14.86 8.56 2.10
CA GLU A 185 15.70 9.54 1.41
C GLU A 185 15.29 10.93 1.95
N PRO A 186 16.11 11.59 2.75
CA PRO A 186 15.74 12.87 3.33
C PRO A 186 15.63 13.94 2.25
N PRO A 187 14.74 14.94 2.41
CA PRO A 187 14.82 16.16 1.62
C PRO A 187 16.24 16.74 1.79
N THR A 188 16.89 17.06 0.69
CA THR A 188 18.34 17.30 0.54
C THR A 188 18.94 18.45 1.38
N THR A 189 18.20 19.12 2.26
CA THR A 189 18.66 20.34 2.95
C THR A 189 18.10 20.56 4.35
N LEU A 190 18.00 19.52 5.20
CA LEU A 190 17.57 19.74 6.58
C LEU A 190 18.76 19.78 7.55
N ALA A 191 18.98 20.91 8.23
CA ALA A 191 20.01 21.09 9.28
C ALA A 191 19.53 20.47 10.62
N SER A 192 20.49 20.08 11.46
CA SER A 192 20.25 19.41 12.77
C SER A 192 19.36 20.23 13.72
N PRO A 193 18.50 19.57 14.52
CA PRO A 193 17.36 20.20 15.18
C PRO A 193 17.41 20.22 16.70
N HIS A 194 16.57 21.09 17.27
CA HIS A 194 15.99 20.93 18.60
C HIS A 194 14.49 20.57 18.47
N LEU A 195 14.09 19.45 19.04
CA LEU A 195 12.68 19.07 19.15
C LEU A 195 11.95 20.05 20.09
N ALA A 196 11.19 20.98 19.51
CA ALA A 196 10.21 21.72 20.30
C ALA A 196 9.06 20.76 20.64
N GLN A 197 8.84 20.49 21.92
CA GLN A 197 7.62 19.85 22.37
C GLN A 197 6.43 20.74 21.98
N VAL A 198 5.56 20.23 21.12
CA VAL A 198 4.28 20.90 20.84
C VAL A 198 3.34 20.52 21.95
N ASP A 199 3.24 21.37 22.98
CA ASP A 199 2.22 21.24 24.01
C ASP A 199 0.84 21.54 23.39
N GLY A 200 -0.14 20.69 23.71
CA GLY A 200 -1.54 20.96 23.39
C GLY A 200 -1.94 20.72 21.93
N LEU A 201 -1.92 19.44 21.48
CA LEU A 201 -2.53 19.11 20.19
C LEU A 201 -4.03 19.43 20.21
N PRO A 202 -4.56 20.22 19.25
CA PRO A 202 -5.99 20.47 19.14
C PRO A 202 -6.77 19.15 19.04
N PRO A 203 -7.99 19.07 19.59
CA PRO A 203 -8.84 17.91 19.41
C PRO A 203 -9.17 17.76 17.92
N LEU A 204 -9.32 16.51 17.45
CA LEU A 204 -9.85 16.27 16.12
C LEU A 204 -11.28 16.83 16.04
N PRO A 205 -11.60 17.59 14.97
CA PRO A 205 -12.98 17.97 14.71
C PRO A 205 -13.82 16.74 14.37
N GLU A 206 -15.14 16.89 14.28
CA GLU A 206 -15.98 15.88 13.68
C GLU A 206 -15.56 15.71 12.21
N LEU A 207 -15.11 14.49 11.86
CA LEU A 207 -14.59 14.24 10.52
C LEU A 207 -15.74 14.09 9.53
N ALA A 208 -15.66 14.83 8.43
CA ALA A 208 -16.55 14.65 7.29
C ALA A 208 -16.48 13.20 6.78
N LEU A 209 -17.59 12.72 6.21
CA LEU A 209 -17.60 11.41 5.57
C LEU A 209 -16.64 11.44 4.37
N PRO A 210 -15.59 10.61 4.34
CA PRO A 210 -14.71 10.53 3.18
C PRO A 210 -15.52 10.02 1.99
N GLN A 211 -15.20 10.55 0.80
CA GLN A 211 -15.87 10.19 -0.44
C GLN A 211 -14.89 9.36 -1.28
N LEU A 212 -14.52 8.16 -0.78
CA LEU A 212 -13.48 7.32 -1.39
C LEU A 212 -13.78 6.94 -2.84
N GLN A 213 -15.08 6.88 -3.22
CA GLN A 213 -15.48 6.67 -4.61
C GLN A 213 -15.03 7.80 -5.55
N ASN A 214 -14.80 9.00 -5.01
CA ASN A 214 -14.34 10.18 -5.77
C ASN A 214 -12.80 10.19 -5.91
N ASP A 215 -12.12 9.18 -5.37
CA ASP A 215 -10.68 8.99 -5.56
C ASP A 215 -10.31 8.63 -7.03
N ALA A 216 -11.30 8.28 -7.84
CA ALA A 216 -11.17 8.09 -9.27
C ALA A 216 -11.36 9.43 -10.01
N TRP A 217 -10.30 10.24 -10.08
CA TRP A 217 -10.28 11.36 -11.03
C TRP A 217 -10.02 10.88 -12.45
N PRO A 218 -10.39 11.71 -13.47
CA PRO A 218 -10.15 11.33 -14.85
C PRO A 218 -8.65 11.15 -15.12
N ILE A 219 -8.28 9.94 -15.49
CA ILE A 219 -6.91 9.61 -15.89
C ILE A 219 -6.83 9.81 -17.40
N ASN A 220 -6.04 10.79 -17.83
CA ASN A 220 -5.77 11.03 -19.25
C ASN A 220 -4.62 10.14 -19.70
N VAL A 221 -4.94 9.07 -20.42
CA VAL A 221 -3.94 8.15 -20.97
C VAL A 221 -3.52 8.61 -22.35
N GLU A 222 -2.25 8.96 -22.51
CA GLU A 222 -1.61 9.16 -23.80
C GLU A 222 -1.17 7.80 -24.36
N VAL A 223 -1.76 7.38 -25.47
CA VAL A 223 -1.34 6.15 -26.18
C VAL A 223 -0.09 6.45 -26.97
N ILE A 224 1.03 5.85 -26.57
CA ILE A 224 2.33 6.04 -27.24
C ILE A 224 2.66 4.92 -28.25
N ASN A 225 1.89 3.85 -28.24
CA ASN A 225 1.95 2.74 -29.21
C ASN A 225 0.61 1.98 -29.23
N ASP A 226 0.10 1.71 -30.43
CA ASP A 226 -1.20 1.04 -30.59
C ASP A 226 -1.11 -0.49 -30.52
N SER A 227 -0.01 -1.08 -30.99
CA SER A 227 0.16 -2.54 -31.03
C SER A 227 1.63 -2.95 -30.89
N PRO A 228 2.04 -3.56 -29.77
CA PRO A 228 1.26 -3.73 -28.52
C PRO A 228 0.76 -2.37 -28.00
N TRP A 229 -0.40 -2.37 -27.36
CA TRP A 229 -0.88 -1.13 -26.73
C TRP A 229 0.03 -0.73 -25.57
N ILE A 230 0.52 0.51 -25.60
CA ILE A 230 1.34 1.12 -24.55
C ILE A 230 0.79 2.52 -24.29
N GLY A 231 0.45 2.81 -23.05
CA GLY A 231 -0.04 4.10 -22.61
C GLY A 231 0.75 4.66 -21.44
N ILE A 232 0.81 5.98 -21.36
CA ILE A 232 1.35 6.72 -20.22
C ILE A 232 0.30 7.67 -19.68
N ALA A 233 0.32 7.91 -18.38
CA ALA A 233 -0.50 8.93 -17.73
C ALA A 233 0.28 9.58 -16.61
N ASP A 234 0.31 10.91 -16.56
CA ASP A 234 0.96 11.68 -15.51
C ASP A 234 0.00 11.96 -14.35
N ASP A 235 0.57 12.23 -13.19
CA ASP A 235 -0.13 12.68 -11.98
C ASP A 235 -1.22 11.72 -11.47
N VAL A 236 -1.11 10.41 -11.75
CA VAL A 236 -2.08 9.40 -11.32
C VAL A 236 -2.01 9.16 -9.82
N ILE A 237 -0.83 9.26 -9.21
CA ILE A 237 -0.66 9.29 -7.76
C ILE A 237 0.04 10.59 -7.34
N SER A 238 -0.26 11.05 -6.10
CA SER A 238 0.38 12.23 -5.54
C SER A 238 1.80 11.91 -5.03
N GLN A 239 2.57 12.96 -4.75
CA GLN A 239 3.86 12.80 -4.09
C GLN A 239 3.71 12.17 -2.69
N GLU A 240 2.66 12.54 -1.93
CA GLU A 240 2.40 11.93 -0.62
C GLU A 240 2.05 10.45 -0.72
N GLU A 241 1.29 10.05 -1.75
CA GLU A 241 0.99 8.64 -2.03
C GLU A 241 2.24 7.86 -2.50
N SER A 242 3.12 8.51 -3.27
CA SER A 242 4.42 7.94 -3.62
C SER A 242 5.27 7.69 -2.37
N HIS A 243 5.31 8.65 -1.46
CA HIS A 243 6.00 8.52 -0.17
C HIS A 243 5.36 7.42 0.71
N LEU A 244 4.01 7.33 0.75
CA LEU A 244 3.33 6.26 1.48
C LEU A 244 3.83 4.89 1.06
N ILE A 245 3.83 4.60 -0.25
CA ILE A 245 4.27 3.30 -0.79
C ILE A 245 5.73 3.03 -0.38
N GLN A 246 6.60 4.04 -0.49
CA GLN A 246 8.01 3.92 -0.12
C GLN A 246 8.19 3.68 1.39
N TYR A 247 7.44 4.38 2.24
CA TYR A 247 7.58 4.28 3.69
C TYR A 247 6.96 2.99 4.26
N LEU A 248 5.85 2.52 3.70
CA LEU A 248 5.26 1.24 4.08
C LEU A 248 6.14 0.06 3.64
N GLY A 249 6.64 0.09 2.40
CA GLY A 249 7.37 -1.04 1.83
C GLY A 249 8.87 -1.01 2.05
N GLY A 250 9.46 0.17 2.23
CA GLY A 250 10.92 0.33 2.36
C GLY A 250 11.59 -0.56 3.41
N PRO A 251 11.04 -0.69 4.62
CA PRO A 251 11.58 -1.58 5.66
C PRO A 251 11.56 -3.06 5.31
N HIS A 252 10.73 -3.47 4.35
CA HIS A 252 10.53 -4.88 3.94
C HIS A 252 11.29 -5.26 2.67
N LEU A 253 12.05 -4.34 2.09
CA LEU A 253 12.82 -4.59 0.86
C LEU A 253 13.91 -5.63 1.07
N ASN A 254 13.93 -6.64 0.21
CA ASN A 254 14.94 -7.68 0.13
C ASN A 254 15.61 -7.67 -1.25
N PRO A 255 16.85 -8.18 -1.40
CA PRO A 255 17.46 -8.37 -2.70
C PRO A 255 16.53 -9.17 -3.61
N SER A 256 16.25 -8.64 -4.81
CA SER A 256 15.30 -9.26 -5.74
C SER A 256 15.76 -10.64 -6.19
N VAL A 257 14.82 -11.56 -6.29
CA VAL A 257 15.00 -12.88 -6.89
C VAL A 257 14.12 -12.99 -8.14
N THR A 258 14.56 -13.69 -9.16
CA THR A 258 13.76 -14.00 -10.34
C THR A 258 13.51 -15.49 -10.40
N ALA A 259 12.29 -15.89 -10.82
CA ALA A 259 11.99 -17.28 -11.09
C ALA A 259 12.71 -17.73 -12.37
N THR A 260 13.40 -18.86 -12.31
CA THR A 260 13.92 -19.54 -13.50
C THR A 260 12.80 -20.30 -14.19
N PRO A 261 12.96 -20.71 -15.48
CA PRO A 261 11.99 -21.57 -16.16
C PRO A 261 11.66 -22.86 -15.42
N ASP A 262 12.57 -23.36 -14.59
CA ASP A 262 12.40 -24.56 -13.77
C ASP A 262 11.75 -24.28 -12.40
N GLY A 263 11.33 -23.02 -12.16
CA GLY A 263 10.64 -22.61 -10.92
C GLY A 263 11.57 -22.34 -9.72
N GLU A 264 12.88 -22.48 -9.86
CA GLU A 264 13.81 -22.10 -8.79
C GLU A 264 13.90 -20.57 -8.67
N ARG A 265 13.89 -20.07 -7.43
CA ARG A 265 14.13 -18.65 -7.15
C ARG A 265 15.62 -18.41 -6.98
N LEU A 266 16.25 -17.84 -7.99
CA LEU A 266 17.67 -17.52 -7.96
C LEU A 266 17.86 -16.00 -7.99
N GLN A 267 18.85 -15.53 -7.21
CA GLN A 267 19.38 -14.17 -7.34
C GLN A 267 20.21 -14.13 -8.62
N VAL A 268 19.55 -13.82 -9.73
CA VAL A 268 20.21 -13.79 -11.06
C VAL A 268 20.65 -12.36 -11.37
N GLN A 269 21.75 -12.25 -12.11
CA GLN A 269 22.23 -10.98 -12.68
C GLN A 269 21.23 -10.29 -13.64
N LEU A 270 20.05 -10.88 -13.82
CA LEU A 270 18.98 -10.35 -14.66
C LEU A 270 18.34 -9.10 -14.02
N ARG A 271 18.08 -9.15 -12.71
CA ARG A 271 17.50 -8.04 -11.93
C ARG A 271 18.33 -7.81 -10.67
N THR A 272 18.91 -6.63 -10.54
CA THR A 272 19.82 -6.29 -9.43
C THR A 272 19.19 -5.37 -8.39
N SER A 273 17.86 -5.17 -8.43
CA SER A 273 17.07 -4.34 -7.52
C SER A 273 16.87 -4.97 -6.13
N PHE A 274 16.18 -4.21 -5.29
CA PHE A 274 15.51 -4.70 -4.09
C PHE A 274 14.01 -4.68 -4.33
N ASP A 275 13.26 -5.63 -3.79
CA ASP A 275 11.81 -5.67 -3.90
C ASP A 275 11.11 -6.20 -2.65
N MET A 276 9.80 -5.93 -2.59
CA MET A 276 8.85 -6.53 -1.65
C MET A 276 7.46 -6.55 -2.30
N VAL A 277 6.58 -7.40 -1.80
CA VAL A 277 5.18 -7.51 -2.24
C VAL A 277 4.28 -7.12 -1.07
N PHE A 278 3.31 -6.24 -1.35
CA PHE A 278 2.27 -5.88 -0.37
C PHE A 278 1.20 -6.98 -0.34
N GLU A 279 1.49 -8.09 0.32
CA GLU A 279 0.50 -9.13 0.57
C GLU A 279 -0.67 -8.60 1.41
N GLU A 280 -1.80 -9.30 1.46
CA GLU A 280 -3.07 -8.85 2.07
C GLU A 280 -2.89 -8.23 3.47
N MET A 281 -2.00 -8.79 4.29
CA MET A 281 -1.72 -8.31 5.64
C MET A 281 -0.96 -6.98 5.66
N LEU A 282 -0.22 -6.64 4.61
CA LEU A 282 0.56 -5.40 4.47
C LEU A 282 -0.17 -4.32 3.66
N GLU A 283 -1.37 -4.63 3.16
CA GLU A 283 -2.18 -3.64 2.45
C GLU A 283 -2.77 -2.60 3.41
N ASP A 284 -3.14 -1.46 2.83
CA ASP A 284 -3.72 -0.32 3.52
C ASP A 284 -4.78 0.31 2.60
N ILE A 285 -5.74 1.04 3.17
CA ILE A 285 -6.83 1.63 2.38
C ILE A 285 -6.30 2.50 1.23
N SER A 286 -5.28 3.31 1.49
CA SER A 286 -4.71 4.17 0.45
C SER A 286 -4.01 3.35 -0.63
N LEU A 287 -3.32 2.25 -0.29
CA LEU A 287 -2.75 1.33 -1.27
C LEU A 287 -3.83 0.68 -2.14
N LEU A 288 -4.96 0.25 -1.56
CA LEU A 288 -6.07 -0.32 -2.31
C LEU A 288 -6.68 0.70 -3.29
N LEU A 289 -6.82 1.96 -2.88
CA LEU A 289 -7.29 3.04 -3.76
C LEU A 289 -6.31 3.32 -4.90
N ILE A 290 -5.01 3.35 -4.61
CA ILE A 290 -3.95 3.50 -5.63
C ILE A 290 -4.01 2.33 -6.63
N GLN A 291 -4.10 1.08 -6.15
CA GLN A 291 -4.21 -0.09 -7.03
C GLN A 291 -5.47 -0.05 -7.90
N ARG A 292 -6.60 0.44 -7.37
CA ARG A 292 -7.81 0.66 -8.17
C ARG A 292 -7.59 1.66 -9.30
N ARG A 293 -6.93 2.78 -9.03
CA ARG A 293 -6.55 3.75 -10.06
C ARG A 293 -5.60 3.16 -11.09
N MET A 294 -4.57 2.42 -10.65
CA MET A 294 -3.63 1.73 -11.55
C MET A 294 -4.37 0.75 -12.47
N ALA A 295 -5.23 -0.11 -11.92
CA ALA A 295 -5.98 -1.09 -12.68
C ALA A 295 -6.97 -0.45 -13.66
N SER A 296 -7.57 0.70 -13.31
CA SER A 296 -8.52 1.41 -14.18
C SER A 296 -7.89 1.92 -15.48
N VAL A 297 -6.57 2.16 -15.51
CA VAL A 297 -5.83 2.56 -16.73
C VAL A 297 -5.96 1.52 -17.85
N VAL A 298 -6.11 0.26 -17.50
CA VAL A 298 -6.32 -0.85 -18.45
C VAL A 298 -7.73 -1.43 -18.37
N ASN A 299 -8.70 -0.64 -17.85
CA ASN A 299 -10.13 -0.96 -17.75
C ASN A 299 -10.44 -2.23 -16.94
N THR A 300 -9.75 -2.42 -15.80
CA THR A 300 -9.95 -3.59 -14.93
C THR A 300 -9.97 -3.17 -13.45
N SER A 301 -9.98 -4.16 -12.55
CA SER A 301 -9.95 -3.94 -11.10
C SER A 301 -8.83 -4.75 -10.44
N PRO A 302 -8.44 -4.41 -9.20
CA PRO A 302 -7.40 -5.14 -8.45
C PRO A 302 -7.69 -6.63 -8.25
N ALA A 303 -8.95 -7.08 -8.34
CA ALA A 303 -9.29 -8.49 -8.27
C ALA A 303 -8.59 -9.34 -9.35
N TYR A 304 -8.22 -8.75 -10.48
CA TYR A 304 -7.50 -9.40 -11.57
C TYR A 304 -5.98 -9.30 -11.44
N SER A 305 -5.47 -8.59 -10.43
CA SER A 305 -4.04 -8.34 -10.30
C SER A 305 -3.36 -9.23 -9.28
N GLU A 306 -2.06 -9.45 -9.47
CA GLU A 306 -1.17 -9.85 -8.39
C GLU A 306 -1.12 -8.74 -7.32
N TYR A 307 -0.57 -9.02 -6.14
CA TYR A 307 -0.33 -7.99 -5.14
C TYR A 307 0.69 -6.96 -5.63
N LEU A 308 0.53 -5.71 -5.21
CA LEU A 308 1.42 -4.62 -5.61
C LEU A 308 2.86 -4.93 -5.21
N GLN A 309 3.78 -4.94 -6.18
CA GLN A 309 5.21 -5.12 -5.92
C GLN A 309 5.94 -3.78 -5.92
N LEU A 310 6.60 -3.44 -4.82
CA LEU A 310 7.51 -2.30 -4.72
C LEU A 310 8.92 -2.73 -5.12
N LEU A 311 9.59 -1.92 -5.95
CA LEU A 311 10.97 -2.14 -6.38
C LEU A 311 11.81 -0.88 -6.18
N ARG A 312 13.05 -1.06 -5.69
CA ARG A 312 14.05 -0.01 -5.61
C ARG A 312 15.31 -0.41 -6.37
N TYR A 313 15.77 0.50 -7.23
CA TYR A 313 17.03 0.40 -7.96
C TYR A 313 17.97 1.49 -7.48
N GLN A 314 19.13 1.11 -6.98
CA GLN A 314 20.22 2.02 -6.61
C GLN A 314 21.12 2.31 -7.82
N ASN A 315 22.06 3.24 -7.65
CA ASN A 315 23.05 3.55 -8.68
C ASN A 315 23.72 2.29 -9.24
N GLY A 316 23.77 2.18 -10.56
CA GLY A 316 24.29 1.01 -11.32
C GLY A 316 23.32 -0.17 -11.43
N GLN A 317 22.22 -0.20 -10.68
CA GLN A 317 21.25 -1.29 -10.74
C GLN A 317 20.30 -1.14 -11.93
N GLN A 318 19.84 -2.29 -12.44
CA GLN A 318 19.03 -2.40 -13.65
C GLN A 318 18.16 -3.65 -13.64
N TYR A 319 17.22 -3.70 -14.57
CA TYR A 319 16.53 -4.92 -14.97
C TYR A 319 16.79 -5.16 -16.46
N ARG A 320 17.53 -6.21 -16.80
CA ARG A 320 17.89 -6.55 -18.18
C ARG A 320 16.66 -6.87 -19.02
N PRO A 321 16.78 -6.92 -20.37
CA PRO A 321 15.65 -7.21 -21.24
C PRO A 321 14.90 -8.49 -20.84
N HIS A 322 13.58 -8.35 -20.63
CA HIS A 322 12.66 -9.39 -20.19
C HIS A 322 11.26 -9.13 -20.71
N ARG A 323 10.37 -10.07 -20.50
CA ARG A 323 8.94 -9.95 -20.77
C ARG A 323 8.19 -10.33 -19.50
N ASP A 324 7.01 -9.73 -19.30
CA ASP A 324 6.22 -9.93 -18.09
C ASP A 324 5.23 -11.09 -18.20
N TYR A 325 4.91 -11.56 -19.40
CA TYR A 325 4.11 -12.77 -19.53
C TYR A 325 4.89 -14.00 -19.02
N LEU A 326 4.16 -14.93 -18.43
CA LEU A 326 4.72 -16.09 -17.74
C LEU A 326 4.97 -17.25 -18.70
N PRO A 327 5.99 -18.08 -18.48
CA PRO A 327 6.11 -19.37 -19.18
C PRO A 327 4.95 -20.29 -18.75
N PRO A 328 4.52 -21.23 -19.62
CA PRO A 328 3.37 -22.10 -19.35
C PRO A 328 3.42 -22.89 -18.03
N SER A 329 4.63 -23.13 -17.51
CA SER A 329 4.83 -23.83 -16.24
C SER A 329 4.52 -22.98 -14.99
N LEU A 330 4.35 -21.66 -15.13
CA LEU A 330 4.21 -20.72 -14.01
C LEU A 330 2.80 -20.11 -13.88
N PHE A 331 1.83 -20.55 -14.67
CA PHE A 331 0.44 -20.11 -14.52
C PHE A 331 -0.55 -21.24 -14.83
N THR A 332 -1.72 -21.19 -14.19
CA THR A 332 -2.85 -22.06 -14.52
C THR A 332 -3.75 -21.35 -15.51
N SER A 333 -4.12 -22.01 -16.60
CA SER A 333 -4.96 -21.41 -17.64
C SER A 333 -6.38 -21.12 -17.12
N LEU A 334 -7.11 -20.24 -17.80
CA LEU A 334 -8.53 -19.99 -17.52
C LEU A 334 -9.38 -21.28 -17.67
N ALA A 335 -9.05 -22.11 -18.67
CA ALA A 335 -9.75 -23.35 -18.93
C ALA A 335 -9.58 -24.37 -17.80
N ASP A 336 -8.47 -24.29 -17.07
CA ASP A 336 -8.15 -25.16 -15.93
C ASP A 336 -8.53 -24.52 -14.57
N GLY A 337 -9.30 -23.42 -14.60
CA GLY A 337 -9.80 -22.73 -13.41
C GLY A 337 -8.80 -21.77 -12.75
N GLY A 338 -7.70 -21.43 -13.41
CA GLY A 338 -6.73 -20.44 -12.95
C GLY A 338 -7.03 -19.01 -13.41
N ALA A 339 -6.19 -18.08 -13.01
CA ALA A 339 -6.29 -16.66 -13.42
C ALA A 339 -5.81 -16.39 -14.86
N GLY A 340 -5.25 -17.38 -15.54
CA GLY A 340 -4.68 -17.21 -16.87
C GLY A 340 -3.35 -16.48 -16.88
N GLN A 341 -2.98 -16.00 -18.05
CA GLN A 341 -1.72 -15.30 -18.29
C GLN A 341 -1.80 -13.85 -17.80
N ARG A 342 -0.64 -13.22 -17.53
CA ARG A 342 -0.50 -11.78 -17.33
C ARG A 342 -0.86 -11.02 -18.61
N ASP A 343 -2.07 -10.45 -18.65
CA ASP A 343 -2.61 -9.70 -19.79
C ASP A 343 -1.97 -8.32 -19.91
N SER A 344 -1.78 -7.65 -18.79
CA SER A 344 -1.25 -6.28 -18.76
C SER A 344 -0.27 -6.07 -17.62
N THR A 345 0.63 -5.13 -17.81
CA THR A 345 1.52 -4.60 -16.75
C THR A 345 1.22 -3.13 -16.55
N VAL A 346 1.12 -2.70 -15.29
CA VAL A 346 0.97 -1.30 -14.90
C VAL A 346 2.08 -0.95 -13.92
N ILE A 347 2.95 -0.03 -14.30
CA ILE A 347 4.07 0.46 -13.50
C ILE A 347 3.75 1.90 -13.09
N VAL A 348 3.90 2.25 -11.81
CA VAL A 348 3.91 3.63 -11.34
C VAL A 348 5.31 4.00 -10.88
N TYR A 349 5.82 5.15 -11.35
CA TYR A 349 7.09 5.71 -10.90
C TYR A 349 6.84 6.55 -9.63
N LEU A 350 7.61 6.27 -8.58
CA LEU A 350 7.42 6.86 -7.25
C LEU A 350 8.35 8.03 -6.97
N ASN A 351 9.32 8.28 -7.85
CA ASN A 351 10.21 9.43 -7.77
C ASN A 351 10.76 9.81 -9.15
N ASP A 352 11.23 11.04 -9.25
CA ASP A 352 12.03 11.48 -10.39
C ASP A 352 13.43 10.89 -10.30
N VAL A 353 14.04 10.59 -11.45
CA VAL A 353 15.42 10.11 -11.55
C VAL A 353 16.19 11.08 -12.43
N GLU A 354 17.29 11.63 -11.92
CA GLU A 354 18.06 12.63 -12.65
C GLU A 354 18.68 12.10 -13.95
N ASN A 355 19.25 10.88 -13.89
CA ASN A 355 19.92 10.28 -15.04
C ASN A 355 19.77 8.76 -15.03
N GLY A 356 19.37 8.20 -16.18
CA GLY A 356 19.15 6.78 -16.36
C GLY A 356 17.82 6.30 -15.76
N GLY A 357 17.68 5.00 -15.60
CA GLY A 357 16.50 4.38 -15.04
C GLY A 357 15.26 4.36 -15.92
N GLU A 358 15.35 4.77 -17.20
CA GLU A 358 14.22 4.72 -18.13
C GLU A 358 13.74 3.27 -18.30
N THR A 359 12.45 3.10 -18.59
CA THR A 359 11.92 1.85 -19.11
C THR A 359 11.98 1.88 -20.62
N GLN A 360 12.73 0.94 -21.23
CA GLN A 360 12.93 0.86 -22.67
C GLN A 360 12.24 -0.36 -23.26
N PHE A 361 11.40 -0.17 -24.26
CA PHE A 361 10.89 -1.22 -25.13
C PHE A 361 11.86 -1.42 -26.29
N ILE A 362 12.55 -2.54 -26.29
CA ILE A 362 13.70 -2.82 -27.20
C ILE A 362 13.27 -2.88 -28.65
N GLU A 363 12.22 -3.66 -28.94
CA GLU A 363 11.70 -3.89 -30.29
C GLU A 363 11.00 -2.67 -30.90
N LEU A 364 10.60 -1.70 -30.05
CA LEU A 364 9.83 -0.53 -30.47
C LEU A 364 10.68 0.76 -30.43
N ASP A 365 11.91 0.68 -29.96
CA ASP A 365 12.81 1.83 -29.73
C ASP A 365 12.15 2.98 -28.96
N LYS A 366 11.37 2.64 -27.93
CA LYS A 366 10.69 3.62 -27.07
C LYS A 366 11.31 3.61 -25.69
N LYS A 367 11.55 4.82 -25.15
CA LYS A 367 12.05 5.02 -23.78
C LYS A 367 11.10 5.92 -23.01
N ILE A 368 10.78 5.51 -21.78
CA ILE A 368 9.91 6.25 -20.87
C ILE A 368 10.72 6.62 -19.63
N ALA A 369 10.91 7.92 -19.44
CA ALA A 369 11.62 8.45 -18.28
C ALA A 369 10.77 8.32 -17.01
N PRO A 370 11.39 7.95 -15.87
CA PRO A 370 10.74 8.04 -14.57
C PRO A 370 10.31 9.47 -14.26
N LYS A 371 9.06 9.61 -13.78
CA LYS A 371 8.50 10.86 -13.28
C LYS A 371 7.54 10.52 -12.14
N THR A 372 7.66 11.19 -11.01
CA THR A 372 6.80 10.97 -9.84
C THR A 372 5.32 11.00 -10.24
N GLY A 373 4.57 9.97 -9.87
CA GLY A 373 3.14 9.86 -10.16
C GLY A 373 2.78 9.43 -11.57
N ARG A 374 3.77 9.27 -12.48
CA ARG A 374 3.54 8.74 -13.83
C ARG A 374 3.25 7.26 -13.80
N ILE A 375 2.23 6.85 -14.56
CA ILE A 375 1.97 5.45 -14.89
C ILE A 375 2.47 5.16 -16.31
N LEU A 376 3.09 3.98 -16.46
CA LEU A 376 3.32 3.28 -17.71
C LEU A 376 2.48 2.01 -17.68
N ALA A 377 1.59 1.82 -18.64
CA ALA A 377 0.79 0.62 -18.78
C ALA A 377 0.97 0.01 -20.18
N PHE A 378 1.00 -1.31 -20.29
CA PHE A 378 1.10 -2.00 -21.57
C PHE A 378 0.46 -3.38 -21.55
N LYS A 379 -0.04 -3.80 -22.73
CA LYS A 379 -0.57 -5.13 -22.96
C LYS A 379 0.58 -6.10 -23.21
N ASN A 380 0.54 -7.28 -22.58
CA ASN A 380 1.52 -8.36 -22.74
C ASN A 380 1.11 -9.35 -23.84
N LEU A 381 -0.17 -9.34 -24.19
CA LEU A 381 -0.79 -10.32 -25.08
C LEU A 381 -1.39 -9.66 -26.33
N HIS A 382 -1.43 -10.42 -27.42
CA HIS A 382 -2.26 -10.12 -28.59
C HIS A 382 -3.76 -10.25 -28.26
N SER A 383 -4.62 -9.79 -29.16
CA SER A 383 -6.08 -9.88 -29.02
C SER A 383 -6.61 -11.31 -28.98
N ASP A 384 -5.86 -12.29 -29.48
CA ASP A 384 -6.17 -13.71 -29.43
C ASP A 384 -5.69 -14.40 -28.11
N GLY A 385 -5.07 -13.61 -27.21
CA GLY A 385 -4.54 -14.09 -25.93
C GLY A 385 -3.14 -14.71 -26.03
N SER A 386 -2.50 -14.75 -27.19
CA SER A 386 -1.13 -15.22 -27.35
C SER A 386 -0.12 -14.16 -26.88
N PRO A 387 1.04 -14.56 -26.34
CA PRO A 387 2.09 -13.65 -25.90
C PRO A 387 2.64 -12.75 -27.02
N ASP A 388 2.73 -11.44 -26.79
CA ASP A 388 3.33 -10.49 -27.75
C ASP A 388 4.83 -10.32 -27.49
N ALA A 389 5.66 -10.89 -28.34
CA ALA A 389 7.11 -10.84 -28.19
C ALA A 389 7.69 -9.42 -28.25
N ARG A 390 6.98 -8.47 -28.89
CA ARG A 390 7.41 -7.06 -29.03
C ARG A 390 7.39 -6.29 -27.72
N THR A 391 6.78 -6.85 -26.66
CA THR A 391 6.79 -6.27 -25.31
C THR A 391 8.11 -6.48 -24.55
N LEU A 392 9.15 -6.97 -25.25
CA LEU A 392 10.50 -7.06 -24.67
C LEU A 392 10.95 -5.68 -24.19
N HIS A 393 11.14 -5.56 -22.87
CA HIS A 393 11.53 -4.29 -22.27
C HIS A 393 12.61 -4.46 -21.21
N ALA A 394 13.24 -3.35 -20.82
CA ALA A 394 14.29 -3.28 -19.82
C ALA A 394 14.10 -2.04 -18.92
N GLY A 395 14.47 -2.17 -17.66
CA GLY A 395 14.77 -1.03 -16.80
C GLY A 395 16.24 -0.68 -16.95
N LEU A 396 16.55 0.44 -17.61
CA LEU A 396 17.92 0.86 -17.86
C LEU A 396 18.65 1.17 -16.54
N PRO A 397 20.00 1.11 -16.52
CA PRO A 397 20.77 1.40 -15.32
C PRO A 397 20.46 2.79 -14.76
N VAL A 398 20.30 2.88 -13.43
CA VAL A 398 20.25 4.16 -12.73
C VAL A 398 21.66 4.72 -12.67
N SER A 399 21.88 5.92 -13.23
CA SER A 399 23.20 6.54 -13.29
C SER A 399 23.46 7.54 -12.15
N SER A 400 22.38 8.07 -11.53
CA SER A 400 22.44 8.96 -10.37
C SER A 400 21.21 8.81 -9.50
N GLY A 401 21.38 8.76 -8.18
CA GLY A 401 20.31 8.61 -7.20
C GLY A 401 19.74 7.19 -7.09
N SER A 402 18.46 7.10 -6.90
CA SER A 402 17.70 5.85 -6.86
C SER A 402 16.41 5.95 -7.69
N LYS A 403 15.92 4.81 -8.17
CA LYS A 403 14.64 4.69 -8.84
C LYS A 403 13.72 3.81 -8.02
N TRP A 404 12.53 4.33 -7.70
CA TRP A 404 11.49 3.59 -7.04
C TRP A 404 10.28 3.44 -7.97
N ILE A 405 9.78 2.24 -8.09
CA ILE A 405 8.55 1.94 -8.83
C ILE A 405 7.67 0.98 -8.03
N ALA A 406 6.37 1.01 -8.32
CA ALA A 406 5.48 -0.06 -7.93
C ALA A 406 4.82 -0.66 -9.18
N THR A 407 4.73 -1.98 -9.22
CA THR A 407 4.23 -2.73 -10.37
C THR A 407 3.01 -3.56 -10.00
N LEU A 408 2.02 -3.52 -10.86
CA LEU A 408 0.80 -4.30 -10.77
C LEU A 408 0.68 -5.16 -12.04
N TRP A 409 0.79 -6.48 -11.90
CA TRP A 409 0.55 -7.42 -13.01
C TRP A 409 -0.91 -7.86 -13.02
N ILE A 410 -1.56 -7.66 -14.14
CA ILE A 410 -2.98 -7.94 -14.35
C ILE A 410 -3.12 -9.22 -15.14
N HIS A 411 -3.89 -10.16 -14.63
CA HIS A 411 -4.20 -11.44 -15.27
C HIS A 411 -5.46 -11.36 -16.14
N GLN A 412 -5.67 -12.36 -16.98
CA GLN A 412 -6.86 -12.52 -17.81
C GLN A 412 -8.13 -12.80 -16.98
N GLY A 413 -7.99 -13.46 -15.85
CA GLY A 413 -9.05 -13.81 -14.91
C GLY A 413 -8.82 -13.29 -13.51
N ILE A 414 -9.76 -13.57 -12.61
CA ILE A 414 -9.66 -13.18 -11.19
C ILE A 414 -8.46 -13.89 -10.56
N PHE A 415 -7.57 -13.13 -9.97
CA PHE A 415 -6.37 -13.62 -9.30
C PHE A 415 -6.52 -13.58 -7.76
N ARG A 416 -7.14 -12.52 -7.23
CA ARG A 416 -7.39 -12.38 -5.80
C ARG A 416 -8.81 -12.85 -5.45
N THR A 417 -8.94 -13.82 -4.58
CA THR A 417 -10.23 -14.41 -4.15
C THR A 417 -10.50 -14.10 -2.68
#